data_5a9c24d0aabf2d7b6d12016c0596e091
#
_entry.id   5a9c24d0aabf2d7b6d12016c0596e091
#
_cell.length_a   1.000
_cell.length_b   1.000
_cell.length_c   1.000
_cell.angle_alpha   90.00
_cell.angle_beta   90.00
_cell.angle_gamma   90.00
#
_symmetry.space_group_name_H-M   'P 1'
#
loop_
_entity.id
_entity.type
_entity.pdbx_description
1 polymer ?
#
loop_
_entity_poly.entity_id
_entity_poly.type
_entity_poly.pdbx_seq_one_letter_code
_entity_poly.pdbx_strand_id
1 'polypeptide(L)'
;SVPMKFVGPIRIGSEIISGEIEVPLATYEIPLWPSVNRGARVSMHTDKGIQCALIDDRMTRSILLEASDASDAVRILQEIEKDDSDLISVAKSTSRFVKLIDIHSQVAGNLIFLRLAFKTGDAAGHNMCTKAAEAIMNHLLERFSSLKYESISGNYCSDKKATAVNGILGRGKYVVSEIIISDKICRRFLKTTPERLVQLNVRKNLIGTLLAGGIRSANAHAANMLLGFY
;
A
#
# COMPACT_ATOMS: atom_id res chain seq x y z
N SER A 1 -21.90 -1.19 -16.27
CA SER A 1 -20.73 -0.30 -16.25
C SER A 1 -20.88 0.73 -15.15
N VAL A 2 -19.80 1.08 -14.51
CA VAL A 2 -19.75 2.16 -13.52
C VAL A 2 -19.50 3.48 -14.27
N PRO A 3 -20.27 4.55 -14.01
CA PRO A 3 -20.04 5.84 -14.63
C PRO A 3 -18.64 6.37 -14.28
N MET A 4 -17.90 6.86 -15.28
CA MET A 4 -16.56 7.41 -15.10
C MET A 4 -16.44 8.79 -15.75
N LYS A 5 -15.74 9.70 -15.07
CA LYS A 5 -15.34 11.01 -15.62
C LYS A 5 -13.91 11.33 -15.18
N PHE A 6 -13.22 12.14 -15.93
CA PHE A 6 -11.96 12.74 -15.50
C PHE A 6 -12.23 13.91 -14.56
N VAL A 7 -11.45 14.02 -13.51
CA VAL A 7 -11.41 15.12 -12.57
C VAL A 7 -10.03 15.78 -12.64
N GLY A 8 -10.00 17.09 -12.60
CA GLY A 8 -8.75 17.82 -12.74
C GLY A 8 -8.91 19.11 -13.57
N PRO A 9 -7.80 19.65 -14.08
CA PRO A 9 -6.43 19.19 -13.81
C PRO A 9 -6.02 19.38 -12.35
N ILE A 10 -5.16 18.49 -11.87
CA ILE A 10 -4.49 18.56 -10.56
C ILE A 10 -3.04 18.93 -10.84
N ARG A 11 -2.53 19.98 -10.18
CA ARG A 11 -1.12 20.34 -10.26
C ARG A 11 -0.33 19.53 -9.24
N ILE A 12 0.61 18.72 -9.73
CA ILE A 12 1.49 17.86 -8.93
C ILE A 12 2.94 18.24 -9.18
N GLY A 13 3.74 18.30 -8.11
CA GLY A 13 5.19 18.40 -8.15
C GLY A 13 5.83 17.24 -7.41
N SER A 14 6.68 16.47 -8.09
CA SER A 14 7.49 15.41 -7.50
C SER A 14 8.71 15.14 -8.38
N GLU A 15 9.65 14.35 -7.87
CA GLU A 15 10.80 13.90 -8.66
C GLU A 15 10.42 12.94 -9.80
N ILE A 16 9.29 12.24 -9.66
CA ILE A 16 8.84 11.22 -10.61
C ILE A 16 7.88 11.82 -11.63
N ILE A 17 6.93 12.65 -11.17
CA ILE A 17 5.89 13.24 -11.99
C ILE A 17 5.74 14.71 -11.60
N SER A 18 5.80 15.60 -12.57
CA SER A 18 5.54 17.03 -12.38
C SER A 18 4.67 17.54 -13.51
N GLY A 19 3.63 18.32 -13.18
CA GLY A 19 2.74 18.93 -14.17
C GLY A 19 1.28 18.93 -13.75
N GLU A 20 0.43 19.09 -14.76
CA GLU A 20 -1.02 19.13 -14.62
C GLU A 20 -1.61 17.81 -15.14
N ILE A 21 -2.32 17.12 -14.28
CA ILE A 21 -2.78 15.75 -14.54
C ILE A 21 -4.29 15.67 -14.34
N GLU A 22 -5.00 15.08 -15.29
CA GLU A 22 -6.38 14.65 -15.13
C GLU A 22 -6.44 13.21 -14.60
N VAL A 23 -7.31 12.96 -13.65
CA VAL A 23 -7.42 11.67 -12.96
C VAL A 23 -8.80 11.06 -13.24
N PRO A 24 -8.88 9.80 -13.68
CA PRO A 24 -10.17 9.11 -13.83
C PRO A 24 -10.79 8.86 -12.47
N LEU A 25 -12.10 9.07 -12.37
CA LEU A 25 -12.90 8.81 -11.17
C LEU A 25 -14.17 8.09 -11.57
N ALA A 26 -14.29 6.83 -11.17
CA ALA A 26 -15.46 6.00 -11.44
C ALA A 26 -16.31 5.84 -10.17
N THR A 27 -17.58 6.24 -10.24
CA THR A 27 -18.48 6.20 -9.07
C THR A 27 -19.95 6.32 -9.47
N TYR A 28 -20.82 5.75 -8.66
CA TYR A 28 -22.27 6.04 -8.69
C TYR A 28 -22.65 7.26 -7.84
N GLU A 29 -21.72 7.77 -7.02
CA GLU A 29 -21.91 8.98 -6.20
C GLU A 29 -21.68 10.24 -7.04
N ILE A 30 -22.68 10.67 -7.81
CA ILE A 30 -22.59 11.82 -8.71
C ILE A 30 -21.98 13.09 -8.06
N PRO A 31 -22.30 13.44 -6.80
CA PRO A 31 -21.70 14.61 -6.14
C PRO A 31 -20.18 14.53 -5.92
N LEU A 32 -19.59 13.35 -6.07
CA LEU A 32 -18.16 13.17 -5.84
C LEU A 32 -17.31 13.87 -6.90
N TRP A 33 -17.71 13.87 -8.17
CA TRP A 33 -16.97 14.56 -9.24
C TRP A 33 -16.80 16.07 -8.99
N PRO A 34 -17.86 16.86 -8.74
CA PRO A 34 -17.68 18.27 -8.43
C PRO A 34 -16.95 18.52 -7.11
N SER A 35 -17.08 17.62 -6.13
CA SER A 35 -16.36 17.70 -4.86
C SER A 35 -14.84 17.56 -5.06
N VAL A 36 -14.39 16.55 -5.81
CA VAL A 36 -12.98 16.34 -6.13
C VAL A 36 -12.43 17.44 -7.05
N ASN A 37 -13.21 17.86 -8.04
CA ASN A 37 -12.85 18.98 -8.92
C ASN A 37 -12.64 20.29 -8.16
N ARG A 38 -13.35 20.53 -7.07
CA ARG A 38 -13.10 21.68 -6.22
C ARG A 38 -11.71 21.63 -5.58
N GLY A 39 -11.28 20.47 -5.11
CA GLY A 39 -9.92 20.25 -4.61
C GLY A 39 -8.86 20.40 -5.71
N ALA A 40 -9.12 19.88 -6.91
CA ALA A 40 -8.26 20.05 -8.06
C ALA A 40 -8.03 21.53 -8.38
N ARG A 41 -9.07 22.35 -8.41
CA ARG A 41 -8.95 23.81 -8.61
C ARG A 41 -8.09 24.47 -7.53
N VAL A 42 -8.16 24.02 -6.30
CA VAL A 42 -7.29 24.54 -5.23
C VAL A 42 -5.83 24.28 -5.57
N SER A 43 -5.47 23.06 -5.97
CA SER A 43 -4.08 22.73 -6.35
C SER A 43 -3.56 23.61 -7.49
N MET A 44 -4.40 23.92 -8.47
CA MET A 44 -4.06 24.77 -9.61
C MET A 44 -3.77 26.23 -9.23
N HIS A 45 -4.30 26.71 -8.09
CA HIS A 45 -4.16 28.10 -7.67
C HIS A 45 -3.13 28.27 -6.54
N THR A 46 -2.50 27.20 -6.06
CA THR A 46 -1.36 27.27 -5.15
C THR A 46 -0.05 27.40 -5.92
N ASP A 47 0.96 27.97 -5.31
CA ASP A 47 2.23 28.28 -5.99
C ASP A 47 2.90 27.02 -6.55
N LYS A 48 2.95 25.94 -5.75
CA LYS A 48 3.66 24.71 -6.10
C LYS A 48 2.76 23.52 -6.46
N GLY A 49 1.42 23.67 -6.29
CA GLY A 49 0.51 22.53 -6.37
C GLY A 49 0.68 21.56 -5.22
N ILE A 50 0.30 20.30 -5.43
CA ILE A 50 0.48 19.20 -4.47
C ILE A 50 1.90 18.67 -4.63
N GLN A 51 2.71 18.76 -3.58
CA GLN A 51 4.06 18.19 -3.57
C GLN A 51 3.95 16.74 -3.11
N CYS A 52 4.57 15.81 -3.83
CA CYS A 52 4.50 14.38 -3.55
C CYS A 52 5.89 13.76 -3.48
N ALA A 53 6.08 12.85 -2.51
CA ALA A 53 7.28 12.03 -2.40
C ALA A 53 6.89 10.55 -2.29
N LEU A 54 7.44 9.70 -3.15
CA LEU A 54 7.31 8.26 -3.05
C LEU A 54 8.35 7.75 -2.05
N ILE A 55 7.88 7.24 -0.92
CA ILE A 55 8.74 6.75 0.17
C ILE A 55 9.06 5.26 -0.01
N ASP A 56 8.07 4.46 -0.41
CA ASP A 56 8.22 3.02 -0.59
C ASP A 56 7.29 2.49 -1.67
N ASP A 57 7.73 1.42 -2.34
CA ASP A 57 6.95 0.72 -3.35
C ASP A 57 7.26 -0.77 -3.25
N ARG A 58 6.34 -1.53 -2.66
CA ARG A 58 6.46 -2.98 -2.47
C ARG A 58 5.12 -3.69 -2.60
N MET A 59 5.15 -4.89 -3.14
CA MET A 59 4.04 -5.83 -3.07
C MET A 59 4.41 -6.98 -2.16
N THR A 60 3.44 -7.52 -1.43
CA THR A 60 3.70 -8.56 -0.44
C THR A 60 2.88 -9.82 -0.67
N ARG A 61 3.48 -10.96 -0.34
CA ARG A 61 2.79 -12.23 -0.17
C ARG A 61 3.32 -12.93 1.07
N SER A 62 2.47 -13.56 1.85
CA SER A 62 2.91 -14.40 2.97
C SER A 62 2.72 -15.87 2.66
N ILE A 63 3.63 -16.68 3.18
CA ILE A 63 3.52 -18.13 3.22
C ILE A 63 3.41 -18.57 4.66
N LEU A 64 2.72 -19.68 4.88
CA LEU A 64 2.57 -20.32 6.18
C LEU A 64 3.12 -21.72 6.09
N LEU A 65 4.03 -22.03 7.01
CA LEU A 65 4.69 -23.33 7.14
C LEU A 65 4.53 -23.84 8.56
N GLU A 66 4.47 -25.16 8.74
CA GLU A 66 4.50 -25.84 10.04
C GLU A 66 5.87 -26.49 10.23
N ALA A 67 6.55 -26.17 11.35
CA ALA A 67 7.76 -26.85 11.82
C ALA A 67 7.40 -28.00 12.75
N SER A 68 8.38 -28.83 13.12
CA SER A 68 8.17 -29.95 14.06
C SER A 68 7.71 -29.48 15.44
N ASP A 69 8.28 -28.38 15.91
CA ASP A 69 7.96 -27.69 17.17
C ASP A 69 8.43 -26.23 17.15
N ALA A 70 8.20 -25.50 18.23
CA ALA A 70 8.57 -24.09 18.32
C ALA A 70 10.09 -23.86 18.27
N SER A 71 10.90 -24.78 18.80
CA SER A 71 12.37 -24.67 18.78
C SER A 71 12.91 -24.87 17.37
N ASP A 72 12.34 -25.81 16.63
CA ASP A 72 12.68 -26.03 15.21
C ASP A 72 12.26 -24.84 14.36
N ALA A 73 11.08 -24.24 14.62
CA ALA A 73 10.65 -23.02 13.94
C ALA A 73 11.64 -21.87 14.13
N VAL A 74 12.09 -21.62 15.35
CA VAL A 74 13.08 -20.58 15.65
C VAL A 74 14.43 -20.86 14.99
N ARG A 75 14.92 -22.12 15.06
CA ARG A 75 16.15 -22.53 14.40
C ARG A 75 16.11 -22.28 12.89
N ILE A 76 15.04 -22.68 12.23
CA ILE A 76 14.85 -22.47 10.79
C ILE A 76 14.86 -20.97 10.45
N LEU A 77 14.16 -20.14 11.23
CA LEU A 77 14.17 -18.70 11.00
C LEU A 77 15.55 -18.08 11.14
N GLN A 78 16.34 -18.48 12.17
CA GLN A 78 17.71 -18.02 12.35
C GLN A 78 18.62 -18.40 11.17
N GLU A 79 18.41 -19.58 10.58
CA GLU A 79 19.14 -19.97 9.38
C GLU A 79 18.74 -19.14 8.14
N ILE A 80 17.46 -18.83 7.97
CA ILE A 80 16.98 -17.95 6.90
C ILE A 80 17.50 -16.52 7.08
N GLU A 81 17.44 -15.97 8.29
CA GLU A 81 17.93 -14.61 8.61
C GLU A 81 19.43 -14.47 8.44
N LYS A 82 20.19 -15.54 8.66
CA LYS A 82 21.63 -15.55 8.49
C LYS A 82 22.07 -15.50 7.03
N ASP A 83 21.32 -16.17 6.15
CA ASP A 83 21.58 -16.17 4.71
C ASP A 83 20.27 -16.45 3.94
N ASP A 84 19.78 -15.41 3.25
CA ASP A 84 18.61 -15.43 2.39
C ASP A 84 18.96 -15.37 0.88
N SER A 85 20.22 -15.50 0.53
CA SER A 85 20.73 -15.35 -0.85
C SER A 85 20.13 -16.37 -1.82
N ASP A 86 19.87 -17.58 -1.34
CA ASP A 86 19.19 -18.63 -2.10
C ASP A 86 17.72 -18.23 -2.38
N LEU A 87 17.02 -17.64 -1.42
CA LEU A 87 15.63 -17.19 -1.59
C LEU A 87 15.52 -16.03 -2.57
N ILE A 88 16.49 -15.11 -2.55
CA ILE A 88 16.61 -14.03 -3.54
C ILE A 88 16.80 -14.62 -4.94
N SER A 89 17.67 -15.60 -5.06
CA SER A 89 17.94 -16.29 -6.34
C SER A 89 16.73 -17.05 -6.87
N VAL A 90 16.02 -17.76 -6.01
CA VAL A 90 14.78 -18.47 -6.32
C VAL A 90 13.69 -17.50 -6.76
N ALA A 91 13.48 -16.39 -6.05
CA ALA A 91 12.51 -15.38 -6.47
C ALA A 91 12.83 -14.82 -7.86
N LYS A 92 14.09 -14.49 -8.11
CA LYS A 92 14.58 -13.94 -9.38
C LYS A 92 14.40 -14.92 -10.54
N SER A 93 14.49 -16.21 -10.31
CA SER A 93 14.29 -17.24 -11.35
C SER A 93 12.86 -17.28 -11.90
N THR A 94 11.87 -16.80 -11.13
CA THR A 94 10.46 -16.84 -11.52
C THR A 94 10.05 -15.74 -12.51
N SER A 95 10.73 -14.59 -12.47
CA SER A 95 10.50 -13.46 -13.37
C SER A 95 11.66 -12.45 -13.31
N ARG A 96 12.02 -11.89 -14.45
CA ARG A 96 13.02 -10.80 -14.53
C ARG A 96 12.60 -9.51 -13.83
N PHE A 97 11.32 -9.33 -13.55
CA PHE A 97 10.76 -8.12 -12.92
C PHE A 97 10.59 -8.25 -11.41
N VAL A 98 10.61 -9.48 -10.88
CA VAL A 98 10.51 -9.72 -9.42
C VAL A 98 11.86 -9.52 -8.75
N LYS A 99 11.86 -8.75 -7.67
CA LYS A 99 12.99 -8.63 -6.76
C LYS A 99 12.49 -8.79 -5.34
N LEU A 100 12.93 -9.84 -4.65
CA LEU A 100 12.72 -9.96 -3.20
C LEU A 100 13.54 -8.86 -2.52
N ILE A 101 12.91 -8.04 -1.68
CA ILE A 101 13.54 -6.88 -1.04
C ILE A 101 13.52 -6.94 0.48
N ASP A 102 12.64 -7.79 1.06
CA ASP A 102 12.53 -7.91 2.51
C ASP A 102 11.77 -9.19 2.87
N ILE A 103 12.15 -9.81 3.99
CA ILE A 103 11.49 -10.95 4.60
C ILE A 103 11.21 -10.61 6.05
N HIS A 104 9.94 -10.56 6.42
CA HIS A 104 9.53 -10.37 7.81
C HIS A 104 8.86 -11.63 8.32
N SER A 105 9.35 -12.15 9.44
CA SER A 105 8.89 -13.40 10.03
C SER A 105 8.07 -13.19 11.29
N GLN A 106 7.15 -14.11 11.55
CA GLN A 106 6.46 -14.27 12.84
C GLN A 106 6.31 -15.77 13.16
N VAL A 107 6.37 -16.12 14.43
CA VAL A 107 6.15 -17.47 14.92
C VAL A 107 4.97 -17.48 15.88
N ALA A 108 4.10 -18.49 15.74
CA ALA A 108 3.02 -18.77 16.66
C ALA A 108 2.97 -20.29 16.93
N GLY A 109 3.47 -20.71 18.09
CA GLY A 109 3.71 -22.15 18.35
C GLY A 109 4.77 -22.70 17.41
N ASN A 110 4.42 -23.74 16.64
CA ASN A 110 5.28 -24.31 15.61
C ASN A 110 4.99 -23.76 14.19
N LEU A 111 4.14 -22.74 14.07
CA LEU A 111 3.78 -22.12 12.80
C LEU A 111 4.73 -20.95 12.47
N ILE A 112 5.24 -20.96 11.24
CA ILE A 112 6.10 -19.93 10.69
C ILE A 112 5.33 -19.14 9.64
N PHE A 113 5.17 -17.84 9.87
CA PHE A 113 4.62 -16.90 8.91
C PHE A 113 5.76 -16.09 8.29
N LEU A 114 6.04 -16.26 7.01
CA LEU A 114 6.99 -15.45 6.28
C LEU A 114 6.23 -14.46 5.40
N ARG A 115 6.44 -13.19 5.64
CA ARG A 115 5.91 -12.10 4.82
C ARG A 115 6.99 -11.61 3.87
N LEU A 116 6.88 -12.04 2.63
CA LEU A 116 7.82 -11.72 1.56
C LEU A 116 7.41 -10.42 0.89
N ALA A 117 8.33 -9.48 0.76
CA ALA A 117 8.12 -8.21 0.09
C ALA A 117 8.93 -8.15 -1.22
N PHE A 118 8.28 -7.69 -2.28
CA PHE A 118 8.85 -7.68 -3.62
C PHE A 118 8.69 -6.32 -4.29
N LYS A 119 9.65 -5.96 -5.13
CA LYS A 119 9.44 -5.01 -6.23
C LYS A 119 8.96 -5.77 -7.46
N THR A 120 8.02 -5.19 -8.20
CA THR A 120 7.35 -5.82 -9.35
C THR A 120 7.39 -4.97 -10.62
N GLY A 121 8.22 -3.92 -10.66
CA GLY A 121 8.23 -2.93 -11.75
C GLY A 121 6.91 -2.16 -11.81
N ASP A 122 6.40 -1.94 -13.01
CA ASP A 122 5.15 -1.17 -13.21
C ASP A 122 3.88 -1.98 -12.94
N ALA A 123 3.99 -3.29 -12.73
CA ALA A 123 2.86 -4.15 -12.44
C ALA A 123 2.41 -4.03 -10.97
N ALA A 124 1.11 -4.13 -10.70
CA ALA A 124 0.57 -4.31 -9.34
C ALA A 124 1.12 -5.59 -8.68
N GLY A 125 1.43 -6.61 -9.47
CA GLY A 125 2.31 -7.70 -9.11
C GLY A 125 1.72 -8.84 -8.27
N HIS A 126 0.41 -8.90 -8.03
CA HIS A 126 -0.21 -9.94 -7.18
C HIS A 126 0.14 -11.37 -7.61
N ASN A 127 -0.08 -11.70 -8.88
CA ASN A 127 0.22 -13.05 -9.40
C ASN A 127 1.72 -13.32 -9.44
N MET A 128 2.52 -12.31 -9.76
CA MET A 128 3.97 -12.38 -9.81
C MET A 128 4.56 -12.69 -8.43
N CYS A 129 4.09 -11.99 -7.39
CA CYS A 129 4.49 -12.24 -6.00
C CYS A 129 4.01 -13.61 -5.50
N THR A 130 2.82 -14.07 -5.93
CA THR A 130 2.33 -15.40 -5.57
C THR A 130 3.23 -16.48 -6.16
N LYS A 131 3.58 -16.39 -7.43
CA LYS A 131 4.49 -17.34 -8.10
C LYS A 131 5.87 -17.37 -7.44
N ALA A 132 6.43 -16.19 -7.10
CA ALA A 132 7.71 -16.11 -6.42
C ALA A 132 7.65 -16.69 -5.00
N ALA A 133 6.59 -16.39 -4.26
CA ALA A 133 6.38 -16.93 -2.93
C ALA A 133 6.20 -18.47 -2.93
N GLU A 134 5.50 -19.01 -3.93
CA GLU A 134 5.38 -20.47 -4.12
C GLU A 134 6.72 -21.11 -4.38
N ALA A 135 7.54 -20.53 -5.25
CA ALA A 135 8.88 -21.05 -5.53
C ALA A 135 9.77 -21.01 -4.27
N ILE A 136 9.75 -19.93 -3.51
CA ILE A 136 10.47 -19.82 -2.23
C ILE A 136 9.96 -20.87 -1.23
N MET A 137 8.65 -21.04 -1.11
CA MET A 137 8.06 -22.03 -0.22
C MET A 137 8.52 -23.45 -0.58
N ASN A 138 8.47 -23.83 -1.85
CA ASN A 138 8.92 -25.15 -2.30
C ASN A 138 10.41 -25.36 -2.00
N HIS A 139 11.24 -24.36 -2.26
CA HIS A 139 12.65 -24.38 -1.92
C HIS A 139 12.91 -24.58 -0.42
N LEU A 140 12.14 -23.90 0.46
CA LEU A 140 12.25 -24.08 1.90
C LEU A 140 11.81 -25.47 2.35
N LEU A 141 10.76 -26.05 1.75
CA LEU A 141 10.33 -27.42 2.01
C LEU A 141 11.38 -28.48 1.60
N GLU A 142 12.11 -28.22 0.51
CA GLU A 142 13.25 -29.07 0.08
C GLU A 142 14.47 -28.90 1.00
N ARG A 143 14.76 -27.65 1.41
CA ARG A 143 15.91 -27.33 2.29
C ARG A 143 15.74 -27.84 3.70
N PHE A 144 14.53 -27.83 4.25
CA PHE A 144 14.20 -28.20 5.62
C PHE A 144 13.15 -29.31 5.67
N SER A 145 13.61 -30.57 5.78
CA SER A 145 12.74 -31.74 5.77
C SER A 145 11.73 -31.83 6.93
N SER A 146 11.93 -31.02 7.97
CA SER A 146 11.00 -30.91 9.11
C SER A 146 9.81 -30.00 8.83
N LEU A 147 9.86 -29.17 7.77
CA LEU A 147 8.78 -28.27 7.40
C LEU A 147 7.66 -29.00 6.66
N LYS A 148 6.44 -28.56 6.93
CA LYS A 148 5.26 -28.95 6.17
C LYS A 148 4.58 -27.71 5.57
N TYR A 149 3.98 -27.90 4.40
CA TYR A 149 3.14 -26.92 3.75
C TYR A 149 1.83 -26.72 4.52
N GLU A 150 1.47 -25.46 4.78
CA GLU A 150 0.17 -25.11 5.33
C GLU A 150 -0.63 -24.23 4.35
N SER A 151 -0.09 -23.12 3.91
CA SER A 151 -0.83 -22.21 3.02
C SER A 151 0.04 -21.19 2.30
N ILE A 152 -0.37 -20.88 1.09
CA ILE A 152 -0.15 -19.64 0.36
C ILE A 152 -1.53 -18.97 0.20
N SER A 153 -1.88 -17.93 0.80
CA SER A 153 -1.35 -16.91 1.66
C SER A 153 -1.59 -17.25 3.14
N GLY A 154 -0.61 -17.02 3.97
CA GLY A 154 -0.76 -17.09 5.43
C GLY A 154 -1.48 -15.89 6.06
N ASN A 155 -2.20 -15.08 5.29
CA ASN A 155 -2.88 -13.84 5.70
C ASN A 155 -2.00 -12.75 6.33
N TYR A 156 -0.74 -13.02 6.63
CA TYR A 156 0.19 -12.04 7.20
C TYR A 156 0.67 -11.01 6.17
N CYS A 157 0.46 -11.23 4.87
CA CYS A 157 0.60 -10.22 3.84
C CYS A 157 -0.51 -9.17 3.86
N SER A 158 -1.61 -9.45 4.58
CA SER A 158 -2.78 -8.58 4.75
C SER A 158 -3.35 -8.07 3.43
N ASP A 159 -3.48 -8.96 2.45
CA ASP A 159 -4.01 -8.63 1.13
C ASP A 159 -5.44 -8.08 1.24
N LYS A 160 -5.71 -6.95 0.60
CA LYS A 160 -7.03 -6.29 0.50
C LYS A 160 -7.67 -5.91 1.84
N LYS A 161 -6.88 -5.68 2.89
CA LYS A 161 -7.35 -5.29 4.22
C LYS A 161 -6.52 -4.14 4.77
N ALA A 162 -7.17 -3.18 5.43
CA ALA A 162 -6.50 -2.17 6.24
C ALA A 162 -6.05 -2.82 7.55
N THR A 163 -4.74 -2.93 7.76
CA THR A 163 -4.15 -3.57 8.93
C THR A 163 -2.97 -2.78 9.46
N ALA A 164 -2.65 -2.97 10.74
CA ALA A 164 -1.50 -2.34 11.38
C ALA A 164 -0.18 -2.74 10.68
N VAL A 165 -0.03 -4.01 10.31
CA VAL A 165 1.20 -4.52 9.68
C VAL A 165 1.47 -3.85 8.34
N ASN A 166 0.45 -3.61 7.51
CA ASN A 166 0.62 -2.88 6.25
C ASN A 166 1.01 -1.41 6.49
N GLY A 167 0.52 -0.82 7.57
CA GLY A 167 0.88 0.55 7.93
C GLY A 167 2.30 0.70 8.49
N ILE A 168 2.87 -0.35 9.10
CA ILE A 168 4.19 -0.35 9.70
C ILE A 168 5.24 -0.82 8.68
N LEU A 169 5.02 -1.97 8.06
CA LEU A 169 5.97 -2.61 7.15
C LEU A 169 5.80 -2.21 5.69
N GLY A 170 4.70 -1.54 5.34
CA GLY A 170 4.39 -1.12 3.97
C GLY A 170 3.75 -2.22 3.12
N ARG A 171 2.84 -1.83 2.24
CA ARG A 171 2.29 -2.63 1.15
C ARG A 171 1.69 -1.70 0.09
N GLY A 172 2.05 -1.89 -1.17
CA GLY A 172 1.73 -0.97 -2.26
C GLY A 172 2.66 0.23 -2.26
N LYS A 173 2.19 1.33 -2.82
CA LYS A 173 2.95 2.59 -2.88
C LYS A 173 2.68 3.43 -1.64
N TYR A 174 3.75 3.75 -0.91
CA TYR A 174 3.70 4.71 0.19
C TYR A 174 4.10 6.08 -0.33
N VAL A 175 3.12 6.96 -0.46
CA VAL A 175 3.31 8.33 -0.95
C VAL A 175 2.95 9.31 0.16
N VAL A 176 3.83 10.27 0.41
CA VAL A 176 3.53 11.44 1.23
C VAL A 176 3.18 12.59 0.30
N SER A 177 2.07 13.26 0.59
CA SER A 177 1.61 14.40 -0.21
C SER A 177 1.28 15.58 0.70
N GLU A 178 1.68 16.77 0.29
CA GLU A 178 1.40 18.02 1.00
C GLU A 178 1.00 19.13 0.05
N ILE A 179 0.25 20.10 0.56
CA ILE A 179 -0.13 21.31 -0.15
C ILE A 179 -0.26 22.49 0.84
N ILE A 180 0.25 23.65 0.47
CA ILE A 180 0.07 24.88 1.25
C ILE A 180 -1.05 25.69 0.62
N ILE A 181 -2.13 25.91 1.37
CA ILE A 181 -3.31 26.62 0.91
C ILE A 181 -3.42 27.95 1.68
N SER A 182 -3.27 29.07 0.97
CA SER A 182 -3.41 30.39 1.59
C SER A 182 -4.86 30.69 2.01
N ASP A 183 -5.05 31.59 2.98
CA ASP A 183 -6.37 32.07 3.41
C ASP A 183 -7.21 32.58 2.22
N LYS A 184 -6.60 33.32 1.29
CA LYS A 184 -7.26 33.82 0.08
C LYS A 184 -7.84 32.67 -0.76
N ILE A 185 -7.11 31.58 -0.93
CA ILE A 185 -7.54 30.40 -1.70
C ILE A 185 -8.64 29.64 -0.94
N CYS A 186 -8.50 29.46 0.37
CA CYS A 186 -9.55 28.87 1.23
C CYS A 186 -10.87 29.59 1.09
N ARG A 187 -10.87 30.92 1.23
CA ARG A 187 -12.10 31.73 1.12
C ARG A 187 -12.69 31.67 -0.28
N ARG A 188 -11.85 31.80 -1.32
CA ARG A 188 -12.32 31.86 -2.69
C ARG A 188 -12.89 30.55 -3.22
N PHE A 189 -12.20 29.43 -3.00
CA PHE A 189 -12.54 28.14 -3.59
C PHE A 189 -13.24 27.18 -2.65
N LEU A 190 -12.88 27.17 -1.36
CA LEU A 190 -13.45 26.29 -0.36
C LEU A 190 -14.59 26.93 0.44
N LYS A 191 -14.77 28.27 0.29
CA LYS A 191 -15.82 29.05 1.00
C LYS A 191 -15.74 28.90 2.54
N THR A 192 -14.52 28.82 3.06
CA THR A 192 -14.23 28.64 4.48
C THR A 192 -12.92 29.32 4.85
N THR A 193 -12.48 29.18 6.10
CA THR A 193 -11.19 29.70 6.59
C THR A 193 -10.25 28.54 6.95
N PRO A 194 -8.91 28.78 6.99
CA PRO A 194 -7.95 27.79 7.44
C PRO A 194 -8.27 27.20 8.81
N GLU A 195 -8.67 28.04 9.77
CA GLU A 195 -8.99 27.63 11.14
C GLU A 195 -10.17 26.64 11.16
N ARG A 196 -11.20 26.90 10.36
CA ARG A 196 -12.36 26.01 10.27
C ARG A 196 -12.01 24.70 9.58
N LEU A 197 -11.11 24.70 8.59
CA LEU A 197 -10.61 23.47 7.98
C LEU A 197 -9.84 22.62 8.99
N VAL A 198 -8.97 23.23 9.79
CA VAL A 198 -8.24 22.53 10.86
C VAL A 198 -9.21 21.94 11.88
N GLN A 199 -10.19 22.75 12.35
CA GLN A 199 -11.21 22.24 13.28
C GLN A 199 -12.00 21.06 12.69
N LEU A 200 -12.39 21.14 11.41
CA LEU A 200 -13.10 20.06 10.74
C LEU A 200 -12.24 18.79 10.64
N ASN A 201 -10.97 18.94 10.29
CA ASN A 201 -10.03 17.82 10.22
C ASN A 201 -9.89 17.11 11.58
N VAL A 202 -9.69 17.87 12.66
CA VAL A 202 -9.60 17.32 14.01
C VAL A 202 -10.88 16.57 14.39
N ARG A 203 -12.04 17.21 14.21
CA ARG A 203 -13.31 16.65 14.66
C ARG A 203 -13.77 15.46 13.81
N LYS A 204 -13.66 15.56 12.51
CA LYS A 204 -14.12 14.53 11.57
C LYS A 204 -13.07 13.45 11.32
N ASN A 205 -11.90 13.83 10.86
CA ASN A 205 -10.90 12.87 10.41
C ASN A 205 -10.13 12.22 11.56
N LEU A 206 -9.85 12.93 12.63
CA LEU A 206 -9.16 12.35 13.79
C LEU A 206 -10.16 11.76 14.78
N ILE A 207 -11.02 12.57 15.40
CA ILE A 207 -11.92 12.09 16.45
C ILE A 207 -12.97 11.11 15.86
N GLY A 208 -13.64 11.49 14.78
CA GLY A 208 -14.66 10.64 14.16
C GLY A 208 -14.11 9.31 13.66
N THR A 209 -12.93 9.30 13.07
CA THR A 209 -12.26 8.07 12.62
C THR A 209 -11.85 7.17 13.79
N LEU A 210 -11.37 7.77 14.90
CA LEU A 210 -11.07 7.04 16.14
C LEU A 210 -12.32 6.37 16.73
N LEU A 211 -13.44 7.12 16.83
CA LEU A 211 -14.71 6.59 17.32
C LEU A 211 -15.23 5.44 16.47
N ALA A 212 -14.98 5.47 15.16
CA ALA A 212 -15.34 4.39 14.23
C ALA A 212 -14.37 3.20 14.25
N GLY A 213 -13.28 3.26 15.04
CA GLY A 213 -12.25 2.22 15.06
C GLY A 213 -11.42 2.13 13.78
N GLY A 214 -11.31 3.23 13.02
CA GLY A 214 -10.53 3.28 11.79
C GLY A 214 -9.04 3.14 12.07
N ILE A 215 -8.36 2.27 11.28
CA ILE A 215 -6.92 2.02 11.40
C ILE A 215 -6.20 2.80 10.30
N ARG A 216 -5.40 3.82 10.69
CA ARG A 216 -4.56 4.63 9.78
C ARG A 216 -5.31 5.12 8.54
N SER A 217 -6.57 5.46 8.68
CA SER A 217 -7.45 5.83 7.58
C SER A 217 -8.21 7.10 7.95
N ALA A 218 -8.29 8.03 7.03
CA ALA A 218 -9.26 9.11 7.03
C ALA A 218 -10.22 8.90 5.85
N ASN A 219 -11.33 9.62 5.85
CA ASN A 219 -12.28 9.51 4.74
C ASN A 219 -11.66 10.04 3.45
N ALA A 220 -11.24 9.12 2.57
CA ALA A 220 -10.77 9.42 1.24
C ALA A 220 -11.39 8.43 0.25
N HIS A 221 -11.82 8.91 -0.90
CA HIS A 221 -12.46 8.09 -1.93
C HIS A 221 -11.46 7.40 -2.87
N ALA A 222 -10.34 6.90 -2.33
CA ALA A 222 -9.26 6.30 -3.10
C ALA A 222 -9.72 5.11 -3.96
N ALA A 223 -10.65 4.30 -3.46
CA ALA A 223 -11.20 3.16 -4.21
C ALA A 223 -11.92 3.60 -5.50
N ASN A 224 -12.62 4.73 -5.50
CA ASN A 224 -13.30 5.26 -6.68
C ASN A 224 -12.32 5.77 -7.74
N MET A 225 -11.16 6.27 -7.33
CA MET A 225 -10.10 6.65 -8.27
C MET A 225 -9.40 5.42 -8.83
N LEU A 226 -9.03 4.45 -7.99
CA LEU A 226 -8.43 3.19 -8.45
C LEU A 226 -9.33 2.45 -9.42
N LEU A 227 -10.66 2.44 -9.19
CA LEU A 227 -11.63 1.82 -10.11
C LEU A 227 -11.61 2.47 -11.49
N GLY A 228 -11.26 3.74 -11.59
CA GLY A 228 -11.13 4.46 -12.87
C GLY A 228 -9.92 4.03 -13.70
N PHE A 229 -8.94 3.34 -13.10
CA PHE A 229 -7.75 2.81 -13.79
C PHE A 229 -7.90 1.34 -14.23
N TYR A 230 -8.90 0.63 -13.75
CA TYR A 230 -9.21 -0.77 -14.06
C TYR A 230 -10.49 -0.90 -14.90
#